data_c8c4b13e64fcc1f6220c741db8d6bfa9
#
_entry.id   c8c4b13e64fcc1f6220c741db8d6bfa9
#
_cell.length_a   1.000
_cell.length_b   1.000
_cell.length_c   1.000
_cell.angle_alpha   90.00
_cell.angle_beta   90.00
_cell.angle_gamma   90.00
#
_symmetry.space_group_name_H-M   'P 1'
#
loop_
_entity.id
_entity.type
_entity.pdbx_description
1 polymer ?
#
loop_
_entity_poly.entity_id
_entity_poly.type
_entity_poly.pdbx_seq_one_letter_code
_entity_poly.pdbx_strand_id
1 'polypeptide(L)'
;MATKAKTKAGRAAGRNSSRSQSSNRNTQGAFPSALELLEQDHREVEEWFDEYNELKEEDNRKGALAEKICLAVKAHAQIEEEIFYPQAREATKDNDLIDEATVEHATVKHLIVEIEGMEVGEELYDAKIRVLGEMVKHHIKEEEEELFPELVPTKMDLDAVGKELAKRKEELMAEMQA
;
A
#
# COMPACT_ATOMS: atom_id res chain seq x y z
N MET A 1 -75.58 -14.29 27.31
CA MET A 1 -75.34 -14.11 28.75
C MET A 1 -73.83 -13.67 28.82
N ALA A 2 -73.66 -12.42 29.00
CA ALA A 2 -73.29 -11.73 30.22
C ALA A 2 -71.82 -12.00 30.59
N THR A 3 -71.02 -10.98 30.37
CA THR A 3 -70.33 -10.04 31.25
C THR A 3 -68.97 -10.61 31.77
N LYS A 4 -67.89 -9.91 31.79
CA LYS A 4 -67.56 -8.57 32.29
C LYS A 4 -66.11 -8.20 31.98
N ALA A 5 -65.89 -6.98 31.67
CA ALA A 5 -64.59 -6.29 31.63
C ALA A 5 -63.90 -6.24 33.00
N LYS A 6 -62.57 -6.12 33.00
CA LYS A 6 -61.88 -5.18 33.92
C LYS A 6 -60.48 -4.81 33.42
N THR A 7 -60.33 -3.55 33.26
CA THR A 7 -59.16 -2.70 33.17
C THR A 7 -58.20 -2.82 34.36
N LYS A 8 -56.87 -2.65 34.11
CA LYS A 8 -55.95 -1.67 34.79
C LYS A 8 -54.54 -1.80 34.24
N ALA A 9 -54.10 -0.76 33.60
CA ALA A 9 -53.08 0.19 34.07
C ALA A 9 -51.74 -0.48 34.41
N GLY A 10 -50.73 -0.32 33.59
CA GLY A 10 -49.89 0.84 33.50
C GLY A 10 -48.57 0.61 34.23
N ARG A 11 -47.48 0.56 33.50
CA ARG A 11 -46.23 1.19 33.97
C ARG A 11 -45.18 1.27 32.86
N ALA A 12 -44.85 2.48 32.52
CA ALA A 12 -43.73 2.83 31.71
C ALA A 12 -42.43 2.59 32.53
N ALA A 13 -41.39 2.16 31.88
CA ALA A 13 -39.99 2.46 32.19
C ALA A 13 -39.12 1.73 31.20
N GLY A 14 -38.38 2.43 30.53
CA GLY A 14 -36.97 2.57 30.55
C GLY A 14 -36.42 2.40 29.17
N ARG A 15 -36.42 3.46 28.36
CA ARG A 15 -35.53 3.57 27.20
C ARG A 15 -34.11 3.60 27.73
N ASN A 16 -33.38 2.51 27.63
CA ASN A 16 -31.95 2.53 27.76
C ASN A 16 -31.33 2.71 26.35
N SER A 17 -31.14 3.97 26.01
CA SER A 17 -30.43 4.40 24.83
C SER A 17 -28.95 4.12 25.07
N SER A 18 -28.49 2.94 24.63
CA SER A 18 -27.05 2.65 24.50
C SER A 18 -26.51 3.55 23.41
N ARG A 19 -26.07 4.71 23.82
CA ARG A 19 -25.34 5.67 23.00
C ARG A 19 -24.01 5.03 22.66
N SER A 20 -23.92 4.40 21.50
CA SER A 20 -22.65 4.05 20.85
C SER A 20 -21.86 5.35 20.74
N GLN A 21 -20.88 5.50 21.62
CA GLN A 21 -19.86 6.51 21.41
C GLN A 21 -18.99 6.04 20.26
N SER A 22 -19.38 6.44 19.06
CA SER A 22 -18.48 6.54 17.93
C SER A 22 -17.34 7.45 18.38
N SER A 23 -16.21 6.88 18.74
CA SER A 23 -14.98 7.61 18.95
C SER A 23 -14.56 8.17 17.59
N ASN A 24 -15.01 9.39 17.33
CA ASN A 24 -14.49 10.23 16.27
C ASN A 24 -13.01 10.50 16.63
N ARG A 25 -12.08 9.64 16.19
CA ARG A 25 -10.66 9.93 16.25
C ARG A 25 -10.44 11.10 15.30
N ASN A 26 -10.09 12.21 15.89
CA ASN A 26 -9.68 13.42 15.20
C ASN A 26 -8.36 13.11 14.48
N THR A 27 -8.41 12.77 13.20
CA THR A 27 -7.27 12.40 12.35
C THR A 27 -6.62 13.61 11.69
N GLN A 28 -6.60 14.75 12.36
CA GLN A 28 -5.81 15.88 11.87
C GLN A 28 -4.36 15.70 12.33
N GLY A 29 -3.51 15.19 11.44
CA GLY A 29 -2.06 15.16 11.58
C GLY A 29 -1.44 13.83 12.05
N ALA A 30 -2.18 12.72 12.04
CA ALA A 30 -1.56 11.40 12.23
C ALA A 30 -0.99 10.90 10.89
N PHE A 31 0.25 10.43 10.91
CA PHE A 31 0.80 9.68 9.77
C PHE A 31 0.05 8.35 9.63
N PRO A 32 -0.09 7.82 8.40
CA PRO A 32 -0.64 6.48 8.22
C PRO A 32 0.25 5.44 8.92
N SER A 33 -0.34 4.31 9.30
CA SER A 33 0.44 3.15 9.73
C SER A 33 1.33 2.64 8.58
N ALA A 34 2.33 1.80 8.90
CA ALA A 34 3.21 1.26 7.87
C ALA A 34 2.43 0.56 6.75
N LEU A 35 1.48 -0.31 7.09
CA LEU A 35 0.71 -1.05 6.09
C LEU A 35 -0.18 -0.12 5.25
N GLU A 36 -0.88 0.85 5.88
CA GLU A 36 -1.70 1.83 5.15
C GLU A 36 -0.86 2.68 4.17
N LEU A 37 0.38 3.04 4.55
CA LEU A 37 1.27 3.78 3.66
C LEU A 37 1.70 2.93 2.46
N LEU A 38 2.13 1.69 2.71
CA LEU A 38 2.57 0.78 1.66
C LEU A 38 1.41 0.43 0.71
N GLU A 39 0.23 0.08 1.25
CA GLU A 39 -0.97 -0.18 0.46
C GLU A 39 -1.38 1.04 -0.41
N GLN A 40 -1.21 2.26 0.10
CA GLN A 40 -1.48 3.46 -0.70
C GLN A 40 -0.51 3.57 -1.87
N ASP A 41 0.79 3.32 -1.65
CA ASP A 41 1.81 3.34 -2.69
C ASP A 41 1.52 2.28 -3.76
N HIS A 42 1.10 1.09 -3.34
CA HIS A 42 0.67 0.01 -4.22
C HIS A 42 -0.46 0.45 -5.15
N ARG A 43 -1.53 1.04 -4.58
CA ARG A 43 -2.66 1.53 -5.40
C ARG A 43 -2.23 2.60 -6.41
N GLU A 44 -1.40 3.55 -5.98
CA GLU A 44 -0.91 4.61 -6.86
C GLU A 44 -0.11 4.06 -8.04
N VAL A 45 0.81 3.14 -7.80
CA VAL A 45 1.64 2.58 -8.87
C VAL A 45 0.84 1.67 -9.80
N GLU A 46 -0.11 0.88 -9.27
CA GLU A 46 -1.03 0.08 -10.10
C GLU A 46 -1.87 0.95 -11.03
N GLU A 47 -2.43 2.08 -10.54
CA GLU A 47 -3.18 3.03 -11.35
C GLU A 47 -2.32 3.62 -12.47
N TRP A 48 -1.04 3.94 -12.21
CA TRP A 48 -0.15 4.47 -13.24
C TRP A 48 0.26 3.41 -14.29
N PHE A 49 0.43 2.16 -13.92
CA PHE A 49 0.63 1.09 -14.88
C PHE A 49 -0.60 0.87 -15.76
N ASP A 50 -1.79 0.95 -15.18
CA ASP A 50 -3.04 0.84 -15.94
C ASP A 50 -3.20 2.04 -16.89
N GLU A 51 -2.92 3.28 -16.42
CA GLU A 51 -2.88 4.46 -17.29
C GLU A 51 -1.88 4.28 -18.42
N TYR A 52 -0.66 3.81 -18.13
CA TYR A 52 0.38 3.58 -19.14
C TYR A 52 -0.08 2.60 -20.23
N ASN A 53 -0.75 1.54 -19.86
CA ASN A 53 -1.24 0.53 -20.79
C ASN A 53 -2.39 1.04 -21.70
N GLU A 54 -3.12 2.06 -21.26
CA GLU A 54 -4.17 2.72 -22.06
C GLU A 54 -3.61 3.75 -23.05
N LEU A 55 -2.37 4.22 -22.88
CA LEU A 55 -1.75 5.21 -23.78
C LEU A 55 -1.43 4.57 -25.13
N LYS A 56 -1.67 5.35 -26.21
CA LYS A 56 -1.27 4.97 -27.57
C LYS A 56 0.25 5.03 -27.71
N GLU A 57 0.78 4.30 -28.70
CA GLU A 57 2.21 4.19 -28.93
C GLU A 57 2.90 5.56 -29.12
N GLU A 58 2.23 6.51 -29.80
CA GLU A 58 2.79 7.85 -30.08
C GLU A 58 2.43 8.87 -28.98
N ASP A 59 1.86 8.47 -27.84
CA ASP A 59 1.48 9.42 -26.79
C ASP A 59 2.73 9.96 -26.07
N ASN A 60 2.90 11.29 -26.15
CA ASN A 60 4.06 11.98 -25.57
C ASN A 60 4.12 11.93 -24.03
N ARG A 61 3.06 11.45 -23.35
CA ARG A 61 3.04 11.27 -21.90
C ARG A 61 3.73 10.00 -21.44
N LYS A 62 3.96 9.04 -22.35
CA LYS A 62 4.56 7.74 -22.00
C LYS A 62 5.87 7.86 -21.24
N GLY A 63 6.79 8.71 -21.73
CA GLY A 63 8.10 8.91 -21.10
C GLY A 63 7.98 9.42 -19.66
N ALA A 64 7.23 10.50 -19.47
CA ALA A 64 7.04 11.08 -18.15
C ALA A 64 6.33 10.15 -17.17
N LEU A 65 5.37 9.34 -17.67
CA LEU A 65 4.66 8.38 -16.84
C LEU A 65 5.55 7.18 -16.48
N ALA A 66 6.35 6.68 -17.42
CA ALA A 66 7.33 5.62 -17.14
C ALA A 66 8.39 6.07 -16.14
N GLU A 67 8.92 7.27 -16.27
CA GLU A 67 9.87 7.87 -15.31
C GLU A 67 9.24 7.97 -13.91
N LYS A 68 8.01 8.46 -13.83
CA LYS A 68 7.26 8.55 -12.58
C LYS A 68 7.08 7.18 -11.92
N ILE A 69 6.71 6.15 -12.69
CA ILE A 69 6.55 4.77 -12.23
C ILE A 69 7.88 4.25 -11.70
N CYS A 70 8.96 4.34 -12.49
CA CYS A 70 10.28 3.84 -12.09
C CYS A 70 10.79 4.50 -10.81
N LEU A 71 10.60 5.83 -10.69
CA LEU A 71 10.98 6.58 -9.51
C LEU A 71 10.23 6.10 -8.26
N ALA A 72 8.91 5.97 -8.36
CA ALA A 72 8.06 5.55 -7.24
C ALA A 72 8.37 4.13 -6.80
N VAL A 73 8.52 3.18 -7.74
CA VAL A 73 8.87 1.79 -7.44
C VAL A 73 10.26 1.69 -6.77
N LYS A 74 11.24 2.47 -7.23
CA LYS A 74 12.57 2.52 -6.57
C LYS A 74 12.48 3.04 -5.15
N ALA A 75 11.76 4.15 -4.93
CA ALA A 75 11.62 4.74 -3.60
C ALA A 75 10.87 3.81 -2.65
N HIS A 76 9.81 3.17 -3.11
CA HIS A 76 9.03 2.19 -2.36
C HIS A 76 9.89 1.00 -1.95
N ALA A 77 10.51 0.30 -2.89
CA ALA A 77 11.39 -0.82 -2.58
C ALA A 77 12.54 -0.44 -1.62
N GLN A 78 13.03 0.79 -1.69
CA GLN A 78 14.11 1.24 -0.83
C GLN A 78 13.65 1.47 0.62
N ILE A 79 12.47 2.07 0.84
CA ILE A 79 11.96 2.25 2.22
C ILE A 79 11.63 0.91 2.88
N GLU A 80 11.19 -0.08 2.11
CA GLU A 80 10.94 -1.43 2.61
C GLU A 80 12.24 -2.13 3.00
N GLU A 81 13.23 -2.13 2.15
CA GLU A 81 14.53 -2.75 2.43
C GLU A 81 15.30 -2.08 3.58
N GLU A 82 15.19 -0.75 3.70
CA GLU A 82 15.91 0.00 4.74
C GLU A 82 15.20 -0.06 6.11
N ILE A 83 13.84 -0.09 6.15
CA ILE A 83 13.07 0.12 7.36
C ILE A 83 12.07 -1.00 7.64
N PHE A 84 11.20 -1.34 6.66
CA PHE A 84 10.08 -2.24 6.90
C PHE A 84 10.52 -3.69 7.06
N TYR A 85 11.26 -4.24 6.11
CA TYR A 85 11.70 -5.64 6.16
C TYR A 85 12.61 -5.98 7.35
N PRO A 86 13.57 -5.13 7.76
CA PRO A 86 14.33 -5.42 8.98
C PRO A 86 13.45 -5.57 10.23
N GLN A 87 12.44 -4.71 10.38
CA GLN A 87 11.53 -4.78 11.53
C GLN A 87 10.51 -5.92 11.39
N ALA A 88 10.06 -6.22 10.18
CA ALA A 88 9.21 -7.38 9.91
C ALA A 88 9.94 -8.69 10.23
N ARG A 89 11.22 -8.84 9.87
CA ARG A 89 12.05 -10.01 10.22
C ARG A 89 12.18 -10.25 11.71
N GLU A 90 12.21 -9.21 12.51
CA GLU A 90 12.25 -9.32 13.96
C GLU A 90 10.88 -9.71 14.54
N ALA A 91 9.80 -9.36 13.88
CA ALA A 91 8.43 -9.56 14.33
C ALA A 91 7.86 -10.93 13.93
N THR A 92 8.18 -11.45 12.75
CA THR A 92 7.74 -12.75 12.23
C THR A 92 8.76 -13.85 12.55
N LYS A 93 8.33 -15.11 12.49
CA LYS A 93 9.21 -16.28 12.64
C LYS A 93 9.60 -16.90 11.33
N ASP A 94 8.80 -16.63 10.29
CA ASP A 94 9.03 -17.07 8.93
C ASP A 94 9.52 -15.88 8.12
N ASN A 95 10.70 -16.01 7.52
CA ASN A 95 11.32 -14.96 6.75
C ASN A 95 11.35 -15.28 5.25
N ASP A 96 10.76 -16.39 4.83
CA ASP A 96 10.83 -16.84 3.42
C ASP A 96 10.17 -15.81 2.49
N LEU A 97 9.01 -15.24 2.87
CA LEU A 97 8.34 -14.19 2.11
C LEU A 97 9.21 -12.92 1.97
N ILE A 98 9.91 -12.52 3.04
CA ILE A 98 10.79 -11.33 3.00
C ILE A 98 12.04 -11.61 2.16
N ASP A 99 12.55 -12.83 2.16
CA ASP A 99 13.67 -13.23 1.32
C ASP A 99 13.27 -13.23 -0.17
N GLU A 100 12.07 -13.73 -0.49
CA GLU A 100 11.49 -13.69 -1.83
C GLU A 100 11.29 -12.26 -2.31
N ALA A 101 10.61 -11.43 -1.53
CA ALA A 101 10.41 -10.00 -1.81
C ALA A 101 11.75 -9.26 -2.08
N THR A 102 12.80 -9.57 -1.31
CA THR A 102 14.13 -8.99 -1.51
C THR A 102 14.73 -9.37 -2.89
N VAL A 103 14.53 -10.61 -3.34
CA VAL A 103 14.99 -11.08 -4.66
C VAL A 103 14.17 -10.45 -5.79
N GLU A 104 12.86 -10.32 -5.60
CA GLU A 104 11.97 -9.65 -6.54
C GLU A 104 12.36 -8.18 -6.72
N HIS A 105 12.62 -7.45 -5.63
CA HIS A 105 13.12 -6.08 -5.66
C HIS A 105 14.43 -5.94 -6.44
N ALA A 106 15.37 -6.86 -6.27
CA ALA A 106 16.61 -6.85 -7.03
C ALA A 106 16.37 -6.99 -8.53
N THR A 107 15.41 -7.85 -8.91
CA THR A 107 15.03 -8.09 -10.31
C THR A 107 14.30 -6.88 -10.91
N VAL A 108 13.35 -6.30 -10.16
CA VAL A 108 12.62 -5.08 -10.52
C VAL A 108 13.59 -3.91 -10.72
N LYS A 109 14.53 -3.68 -9.79
CA LYS A 109 15.54 -2.62 -9.90
C LYS A 109 16.43 -2.80 -11.12
N HIS A 110 16.82 -4.04 -11.45
CA HIS A 110 17.61 -4.31 -12.64
C HIS A 110 16.84 -3.96 -13.92
N LEU A 111 15.57 -4.34 -14.01
CA LEU A 111 14.71 -4.01 -15.15
C LEU A 111 14.49 -2.48 -15.28
N ILE A 112 14.34 -1.77 -14.15
CA ILE A 112 14.23 -0.31 -14.14
C ILE A 112 15.50 0.33 -14.72
N VAL A 113 16.69 -0.11 -14.33
CA VAL A 113 17.97 0.40 -14.90
C VAL A 113 18.01 0.20 -16.41
N GLU A 114 17.52 -0.94 -16.93
CA GLU A 114 17.45 -1.16 -18.37
C GLU A 114 16.46 -0.19 -19.05
N ILE A 115 15.29 0.06 -18.45
CA ILE A 115 14.28 0.98 -18.98
C ILE A 115 14.82 2.42 -18.99
N GLU A 116 15.48 2.86 -17.91
CA GLU A 116 16.08 4.19 -17.78
C GLU A 116 17.21 4.43 -18.80
N GLY A 117 17.84 3.36 -19.29
CA GLY A 117 18.87 3.42 -20.34
C GLY A 117 18.31 3.48 -21.76
N MET A 118 16.97 3.44 -21.95
CA MET A 118 16.31 3.41 -23.25
C MET A 118 15.55 4.70 -23.55
N GLU A 119 15.37 4.98 -24.83
CA GLU A 119 14.46 6.05 -25.28
C GLU A 119 13.04 5.50 -25.51
N VAL A 120 12.03 6.33 -25.29
CA VAL A 120 10.63 5.98 -25.58
C VAL A 120 10.47 5.67 -27.05
N GLY A 121 9.85 4.52 -27.36
CA GLY A 121 9.64 4.07 -28.73
C GLY A 121 10.77 3.16 -29.26
N GLU A 122 11.84 2.91 -28.49
CA GLU A 122 12.79 1.87 -28.83
C GLU A 122 12.15 0.49 -28.77
N GLU A 123 12.73 -0.46 -29.54
CA GLU A 123 12.30 -1.84 -29.52
C GLU A 123 12.36 -2.39 -28.08
N LEU A 124 11.29 -3.03 -27.63
CA LEU A 124 11.10 -3.59 -26.30
C LEU A 124 10.84 -2.58 -25.16
N TYR A 125 10.88 -1.27 -25.37
CA TYR A 125 10.61 -0.29 -24.29
C TYR A 125 9.25 -0.56 -23.62
N ASP A 126 8.17 -0.56 -24.40
CA ASP A 126 6.81 -0.81 -23.88
C ASP A 126 6.65 -2.23 -23.32
N ALA A 127 7.36 -3.20 -23.88
CA ALA A 127 7.33 -4.57 -23.36
C ALA A 127 7.98 -4.66 -21.98
N LYS A 128 9.08 -3.95 -21.74
CA LYS A 128 9.75 -3.90 -20.43
C LYS A 128 8.88 -3.22 -19.38
N ILE A 129 8.19 -2.11 -19.72
CA ILE A 129 7.26 -1.45 -18.79
C ILE A 129 6.11 -2.40 -18.41
N ARG A 130 5.56 -3.15 -19.37
CA ARG A 130 4.51 -4.15 -19.06
C ARG A 130 5.01 -5.27 -18.16
N VAL A 131 6.19 -5.81 -18.44
CA VAL A 131 6.79 -6.86 -17.60
C VAL A 131 7.08 -6.32 -16.20
N LEU A 132 7.59 -5.09 -16.10
CA LEU A 132 7.77 -4.43 -14.80
C LEU A 132 6.46 -4.36 -14.03
N GLY A 133 5.36 -3.97 -14.69
CA GLY A 133 4.03 -3.91 -14.06
C GLY A 133 3.52 -5.26 -13.60
N GLU A 134 3.76 -6.33 -14.38
CA GLU A 134 3.39 -7.69 -13.99
C GLU A 134 4.18 -8.15 -12.74
N MET A 135 5.48 -7.86 -12.70
CA MET A 135 6.33 -8.20 -11.55
C MET A 135 5.91 -7.42 -10.29
N VAL A 136 5.68 -6.12 -10.41
CA VAL A 136 5.23 -5.28 -9.29
C VAL A 136 3.86 -5.73 -8.79
N LYS A 137 2.90 -6.05 -9.67
CA LYS A 137 1.57 -6.55 -9.27
C LYS A 137 1.65 -7.92 -8.57
N HIS A 138 2.57 -8.79 -8.99
CA HIS A 138 2.78 -10.07 -8.32
C HIS A 138 3.29 -9.86 -6.89
N HIS A 139 4.33 -9.07 -6.74
CA HIS A 139 4.93 -8.69 -5.48
C HIS A 139 3.92 -8.07 -4.50
N ILE A 140 3.17 -7.05 -4.94
CA ILE A 140 2.10 -6.41 -4.16
C ILE A 140 1.12 -7.45 -3.62
N LYS A 141 0.72 -8.38 -4.47
CA LYS A 141 -0.24 -9.41 -4.08
C LYS A 141 0.29 -10.31 -2.96
N GLU A 142 1.54 -10.74 -3.04
CA GLU A 142 2.15 -11.59 -2.00
C GLU A 142 2.32 -10.83 -0.69
N GLU A 143 2.72 -9.58 -0.73
CA GLU A 143 2.78 -8.76 0.47
C GLU A 143 1.41 -8.56 1.13
N GLU A 144 0.41 -8.12 0.37
CA GLU A 144 -0.90 -7.80 0.93
C GLU A 144 -1.70 -9.05 1.35
N GLU A 145 -1.56 -10.16 0.61
CA GLU A 145 -2.31 -11.38 0.90
C GLU A 145 -1.60 -12.31 1.91
N GLU A 146 -0.27 -12.24 2.01
CA GLU A 146 0.53 -13.18 2.80
C GLU A 146 1.34 -12.50 3.90
N LEU A 147 2.24 -11.54 3.57
CA LEU A 147 3.14 -10.94 4.56
C LEU A 147 2.42 -9.99 5.54
N PHE A 148 1.60 -9.07 5.06
CA PHE A 148 0.92 -8.09 5.93
C PHE A 148 -0.01 -8.75 6.95
N PRO A 149 -0.82 -9.77 6.60
CA PRO A 149 -1.63 -10.49 7.56
C PRO A 149 -0.82 -11.17 8.69
N GLU A 150 0.41 -11.60 8.41
CA GLU A 150 1.29 -12.19 9.43
C GLU A 150 1.80 -11.15 10.42
N LEU A 151 1.96 -9.88 9.99
CA LEU A 151 2.47 -8.81 10.84
C LEU A 151 1.41 -8.19 11.77
N VAL A 152 0.15 -8.16 11.35
CA VAL A 152 -0.96 -7.57 12.13
C VAL A 152 -1.04 -8.11 13.57
N PRO A 153 -0.93 -9.43 13.84
CA PRO A 153 -1.01 -9.97 15.21
C PRO A 153 0.29 -9.83 16.01
N THR A 154 1.34 -9.29 15.43
CA THR A 154 2.66 -9.17 16.07
C THR A 154 2.73 -7.97 17.04
N LYS A 155 3.88 -7.75 17.65
CA LYS A 155 4.16 -6.59 18.50
C LYS A 155 4.87 -5.46 17.75
N MET A 156 4.99 -5.55 16.43
CA MET A 156 5.55 -4.50 15.59
C MET A 156 4.74 -3.21 15.76
N ASP A 157 5.41 -2.10 16.05
CA ASP A 157 4.76 -0.80 16.18
C ASP A 157 4.56 -0.18 14.78
N LEU A 158 3.48 -0.62 14.11
CA LEU A 158 3.15 -0.21 12.74
C LEU A 158 2.97 1.31 12.60
N ASP A 159 2.53 2.00 13.67
CA ASP A 159 2.39 3.48 13.65
C ASP A 159 3.74 4.18 13.72
N ALA A 160 4.69 3.65 14.50
CA ALA A 160 6.05 4.19 14.56
C ALA A 160 6.79 3.94 13.24
N VAL A 161 6.69 2.73 12.71
CA VAL A 161 7.30 2.35 11.42
C VAL A 161 6.72 3.20 10.28
N GLY A 162 5.40 3.42 10.25
CA GLY A 162 4.77 4.26 9.23
C GLY A 162 5.32 5.69 9.19
N LYS A 163 5.64 6.28 10.34
CA LYS A 163 6.29 7.60 10.42
C LYS A 163 7.70 7.61 9.87
N GLU A 164 8.47 6.55 10.15
CA GLU A 164 9.83 6.39 9.64
C GLU A 164 9.81 6.22 8.11
N LEU A 165 8.91 5.38 7.60
CA LEU A 165 8.72 5.17 6.16
C LEU A 165 8.33 6.46 5.45
N ALA A 166 7.33 7.20 5.97
CA ALA A 166 6.87 8.44 5.36
C ALA A 166 7.99 9.48 5.26
N LYS A 167 8.76 9.64 6.34
CA LYS A 167 9.90 10.57 6.36
C LYS A 167 10.97 10.17 5.35
N ARG A 168 11.35 8.88 5.35
CA ARG A 168 12.40 8.40 4.45
C ARG A 168 11.98 8.48 2.98
N LYS A 169 10.71 8.18 2.68
CA LYS A 169 10.15 8.33 1.34
C LYS A 169 10.25 9.77 0.84
N GLU A 170 9.90 10.75 1.69
CA GLU A 170 10.02 12.17 1.34
C GLU A 170 11.49 12.56 1.02
N GLU A 171 12.44 12.10 1.84
CA GLU A 171 13.87 12.32 1.61
C GLU A 171 14.33 11.71 0.28
N LEU A 172 13.99 10.44 0.02
CA LEU A 172 14.36 9.74 -1.22
C LEU A 172 13.76 10.41 -2.47
N MET A 173 12.50 10.79 -2.41
CA MET A 173 11.85 11.48 -3.53
C MET A 173 12.53 12.83 -3.84
N ALA A 174 12.99 13.56 -2.81
CA ALA A 174 13.73 14.78 -3.01
C ALA A 174 15.16 14.53 -3.57
N GLU A 175 15.84 13.48 -3.10
CA GLU A 175 17.18 13.07 -3.57
C GLU A 175 17.15 12.61 -5.04
N MET A 176 16.13 11.85 -5.43
CA MET A 176 16.02 11.28 -6.79
C MET A 176 15.54 12.27 -7.85
N GLN A 177 14.97 13.42 -7.42
CA GLN A 177 14.52 14.49 -8.32
C GLN A 177 15.51 15.64 -8.45
N ALA A 178 16.62 15.64 -7.71
CA ALA A 178 17.65 16.69 -7.71
C ALA A 178 18.67 16.50 -8.83
#